data_333cd4fde2a4c3bd97ba4cadad40fa4f
#
_entry.id   333cd4fde2a4c3bd97ba4cadad40fa4f
#
_cell.length_a   1.000
_cell.length_b   1.000
_cell.length_c   1.000
_cell.angle_alpha   90.00
_cell.angle_beta   90.00
_cell.angle_gamma   90.00
#
_symmetry.space_group_name_H-M   'P 1'
#
loop_
_entity.id
_entity.type
_entity.pdbx_description
1 polymer ?
#
loop_
_entity_poly.entity_id
_entity_poly.type
_entity_poly.pdbx_seq_one_letter_code
_entity_poly.pdbx_strand_id
1 'polypeptide(L)'
;MRKILFHAAAVCAVSLYAVAAHAQLAEPTELVDQQHCMFCHTSDAPFLAPSFHQIAERYRDKPNASTMLAEKLRHGGKAHWGDMPMPLPDDRGGPLSAQDASTLVQWVLSQ
;
A
#
# COMPACT_ATOMS: atom_id res chain seq x y z
N MET A 1 -71.71 1.08 5.96
CA MET A 1 -70.60 0.84 5.03
C MET A 1 -69.35 1.53 5.61
N ARG A 2 -68.44 0.75 6.21
CA ARG A 2 -67.16 1.25 6.78
C ARG A 2 -66.09 1.06 5.74
N LYS A 3 -65.54 2.17 5.25
CA LYS A 3 -64.37 2.16 4.35
C LYS A 3 -63.10 2.01 5.19
N ILE A 4 -62.42 0.88 5.05
CA ILE A 4 -61.11 0.59 5.67
C ILE A 4 -60.05 1.16 4.73
N LEU A 5 -59.38 2.23 5.19
CA LEU A 5 -58.21 2.81 4.50
C LEU A 5 -56.95 2.01 4.88
N PHE A 6 -56.40 1.24 3.94
CA PHE A 6 -55.09 0.60 4.10
C PHE A 6 -54.00 1.67 3.88
N HIS A 7 -53.27 2.00 4.95
CA HIS A 7 -52.06 2.78 4.85
C HIS A 7 -50.89 1.81 4.55
N ALA A 8 -50.40 1.85 3.32
CA ALA A 8 -49.16 1.15 2.95
C ALA A 8 -47.96 1.96 3.48
N ALA A 9 -47.33 1.49 4.53
CA ALA A 9 -46.06 2.04 5.03
C ALA A 9 -44.94 1.54 4.15
N ALA A 10 -44.41 2.38 3.31
CA ALA A 10 -43.19 2.09 2.53
C ALA A 10 -41.97 2.18 3.45
N VAL A 11 -41.40 1.03 3.82
CA VAL A 11 -40.15 0.96 4.56
C VAL A 11 -38.99 1.14 3.56
N CYS A 12 -38.39 2.32 3.52
CA CYS A 12 -37.15 2.56 2.80
C CYS A 12 -36.01 1.90 3.58
N ALA A 13 -35.55 0.74 3.10
CA ALA A 13 -34.34 0.11 3.58
C ALA A 13 -33.11 0.90 3.06
N VAL A 14 -32.52 1.72 3.90
CA VAL A 14 -31.25 2.39 3.62
C VAL A 14 -30.16 1.38 3.85
N SER A 15 -29.62 0.81 2.75
CA SER A 15 -28.44 -0.06 2.78
C SER A 15 -27.21 0.80 3.08
N LEU A 16 -26.70 0.74 4.29
CA LEU A 16 -25.41 1.31 4.69
C LEU A 16 -24.30 0.44 4.08
N TYR A 17 -23.76 0.88 2.96
CA TYR A 17 -22.51 0.33 2.43
C TYR A 17 -21.37 0.80 3.33
N ALA A 18 -20.85 -0.09 4.17
CA ALA A 18 -19.64 0.15 4.92
C ALA A 18 -18.47 0.14 3.94
N VAL A 19 -18.00 1.31 3.53
CA VAL A 19 -16.72 1.45 2.82
C VAL A 19 -15.64 1.16 3.84
N ALA A 20 -14.95 0.03 3.70
CA ALA A 20 -13.77 -0.28 4.51
C ALA A 20 -12.67 0.73 4.15
N ALA A 21 -12.54 1.79 4.94
CA ALA A 21 -11.43 2.71 4.84
C ALA A 21 -10.16 1.97 5.32
N HIS A 22 -9.24 1.68 4.41
CA HIS A 22 -7.92 1.19 4.78
C HIS A 22 -7.18 2.33 5.47
N ALA A 23 -6.88 2.15 6.77
CA ALA A 23 -6.12 3.14 7.52
C ALA A 23 -4.67 3.18 7.01
N GLN A 24 -4.21 4.36 6.59
CA GLN A 24 -2.82 4.58 6.21
C GLN A 24 -1.94 4.49 7.45
N LEU A 25 -0.89 3.68 7.39
CA LEU A 25 0.09 3.56 8.48
C LEU A 25 0.98 4.80 8.52
N ALA A 26 1.46 5.13 9.73
CA ALA A 26 2.46 6.18 9.88
C ALA A 26 3.76 5.80 9.17
N GLU A 27 4.39 6.77 8.50
CA GLU A 27 5.66 6.55 7.84
C GLU A 27 6.74 6.16 8.86
N PRO A 28 7.50 5.07 8.63
CA PRO A 28 8.68 4.74 9.43
C PRO A 28 9.87 5.60 8.97
N THR A 29 9.82 6.89 9.25
CA THR A 29 10.71 7.93 8.68
C THR A 29 12.18 7.59 8.83
N GLU A 30 12.60 7.07 9.99
CA GLU A 30 14.00 6.69 10.23
C GLU A 30 14.49 5.60 9.24
N LEU A 31 13.66 4.59 8.97
CA LEU A 31 13.97 3.54 8.00
C LEU A 31 13.93 4.07 6.56
N VAL A 32 12.95 4.91 6.25
CA VAL A 32 12.82 5.53 4.92
C VAL A 32 14.04 6.37 4.60
N ASP A 33 14.50 7.18 5.56
CA ASP A 33 15.70 8.02 5.42
C ASP A 33 16.97 7.19 5.36
N GLN A 34 17.14 6.22 6.25
CA GLN A 34 18.31 5.32 6.27
C GLN A 34 18.48 4.58 4.95
N GLN A 35 17.38 4.12 4.37
CA GLN A 35 17.40 3.35 3.13
C GLN A 35 17.30 4.23 1.87
N HIS A 36 17.34 5.54 2.02
CA HIS A 36 17.28 6.53 0.92
C HIS A 36 16.13 6.30 -0.07
N CYS A 37 14.99 5.86 0.42
CA CYS A 37 13.84 5.49 -0.43
C CYS A 37 13.39 6.65 -1.33
N MET A 38 13.40 7.88 -0.80
CA MET A 38 12.93 9.08 -1.51
C MET A 38 13.89 9.57 -2.61
N PHE A 39 15.04 8.94 -2.80
CA PHE A 39 15.92 9.27 -3.93
C PHE A 39 15.34 8.77 -5.26
N CYS A 40 14.54 7.73 -5.23
CA CYS A 40 13.96 7.11 -6.42
C CYS A 40 12.43 7.08 -6.39
N HIS A 41 11.81 6.92 -5.22
CA HIS A 41 10.38 6.90 -5.03
C HIS A 41 9.86 8.24 -4.52
N THR A 42 8.63 8.58 -4.88
CA THR A 42 7.85 9.65 -4.26
C THR A 42 6.55 9.08 -3.71
N SER A 43 5.76 9.88 -3.00
CA SER A 43 4.46 9.43 -2.49
C SER A 43 3.46 9.14 -3.62
N ASP A 44 3.27 10.07 -4.55
CA ASP A 44 2.11 10.06 -5.45
C ASP A 44 2.47 9.98 -6.94
N ALA A 45 3.61 10.53 -7.35
CA ALA A 45 4.00 10.59 -8.75
C ALA A 45 5.20 9.69 -9.06
N PRO A 46 5.26 9.02 -10.23
CA PRO A 46 6.46 8.29 -10.63
C PRO A 46 7.63 9.25 -10.84
N PHE A 47 8.83 8.79 -10.48
CA PHE A 47 10.09 9.50 -10.72
C PHE A 47 11.11 8.55 -11.34
N LEU A 48 12.19 8.20 -10.65
CA LEU A 48 13.12 7.15 -11.12
C LEU A 48 12.55 5.75 -10.91
N ALA A 49 11.59 5.63 -10.00
CA ALA A 49 10.87 4.40 -9.69
C ALA A 49 9.37 4.71 -9.55
N PRO A 50 8.51 3.68 -9.48
CA PRO A 50 7.08 3.87 -9.20
C PRO A 50 6.87 4.60 -7.87
N SER A 51 5.82 5.42 -7.77
CA SER A 51 5.42 6.01 -6.49
C SER A 51 4.95 4.96 -5.50
N PHE A 52 4.96 5.28 -4.21
CA PHE A 52 4.43 4.38 -3.19
C PHE A 52 2.94 4.08 -3.40
N HIS A 53 2.18 5.09 -3.81
CA HIS A 53 0.77 4.91 -4.15
C HIS A 53 0.56 3.93 -5.31
N GLN A 54 1.35 4.03 -6.39
CA GLN A 54 1.30 3.09 -7.51
C GLN A 54 1.66 1.65 -7.08
N ILE A 55 2.65 1.51 -6.20
CA ILE A 55 3.02 0.20 -5.64
C ILE A 55 1.86 -0.38 -4.82
N ALA A 56 1.25 0.43 -3.96
CA ALA A 56 0.11 0.01 -3.16
C ALA A 56 -1.08 -0.42 -4.03
N GLU A 57 -1.44 0.35 -5.04
CA GLU A 57 -2.51 0.01 -5.98
C GLU A 57 -2.24 -1.32 -6.69
N ARG A 58 -0.99 -1.55 -7.11
CA ARG A 58 -0.63 -2.77 -7.84
C ARG A 58 -0.63 -4.03 -7.00
N TYR A 59 -0.25 -3.93 -5.73
CA TYR A 59 0.08 -5.10 -4.91
C TYR A 59 -0.81 -5.31 -3.68
N ARG A 60 -1.59 -4.34 -3.24
CA ARG A 60 -2.38 -4.38 -1.99
C ARG A 60 -3.19 -5.66 -1.84
N ASP A 61 -3.88 -6.08 -2.88
CA ASP A 61 -4.80 -7.22 -2.86
C ASP A 61 -4.18 -8.52 -3.42
N LYS A 62 -2.87 -8.51 -3.70
CA LYS A 62 -2.22 -9.71 -4.22
C LYS A 62 -1.71 -10.60 -3.10
N PRO A 63 -2.04 -11.90 -3.13
CA PRO A 63 -1.49 -12.84 -2.17
C PRO A 63 0.03 -12.87 -2.26
N ASN A 64 0.71 -13.01 -1.12
CA ASN A 64 2.18 -13.03 -0.99
C ASN A 64 2.92 -11.73 -1.37
N ALA A 65 2.21 -10.64 -1.69
CA ALA A 65 2.84 -9.37 -2.05
C ALA A 65 3.77 -8.85 -0.96
N SER A 66 3.35 -8.90 0.30
CA SER A 66 4.17 -8.44 1.43
C SER A 66 5.51 -9.18 1.51
N THR A 67 5.49 -10.52 1.41
CA THR A 67 6.71 -11.33 1.43
C THR A 67 7.59 -11.06 0.22
N MET A 68 7.01 -11.05 -0.97
CA MET A 68 7.73 -10.80 -2.22
C MET A 68 8.41 -9.42 -2.21
N LEU A 69 7.71 -8.38 -1.77
CA LEU A 69 8.26 -7.03 -1.72
C LEU A 69 9.30 -6.87 -0.62
N ALA A 70 9.14 -7.52 0.54
CA ALA A 70 10.15 -7.53 1.58
C ALA A 70 11.46 -8.20 1.13
N GLU A 71 11.36 -9.33 0.43
CA GLU A 71 12.51 -9.98 -0.19
C GLU A 71 13.15 -9.08 -1.27
N LYS A 72 12.33 -8.38 -2.06
CA LYS A 72 12.81 -7.40 -3.03
C LYS A 72 13.61 -6.28 -2.37
N LEU A 73 13.15 -5.74 -1.26
CA LEU A 73 13.87 -4.72 -0.50
C LEU A 73 15.24 -5.22 -0.01
N ARG A 74 15.34 -6.48 0.40
CA ARG A 74 16.56 -7.06 0.96
C ARG A 74 17.57 -7.51 -0.09
N HIS A 75 17.08 -7.96 -1.24
CA HIS A 75 17.91 -8.57 -2.28
C HIS A 75 18.06 -7.73 -3.55
N GLY A 76 17.28 -6.64 -3.67
CA GLY A 76 17.36 -5.75 -4.81
C GLY A 76 17.11 -6.42 -6.15
N GLY A 77 17.84 -5.99 -7.18
CA GLY A 77 17.87 -6.62 -8.49
C GLY A 77 16.83 -6.08 -9.46
N LYS A 78 16.52 -6.89 -10.49
CA LYS A 78 15.66 -6.49 -11.59
C LYS A 78 14.28 -5.99 -11.09
N ALA A 79 13.84 -4.87 -11.64
CA ALA A 79 12.52 -4.34 -11.35
C ALA A 79 11.41 -5.33 -11.77
N HIS A 80 10.34 -5.40 -10.99
CA HIS A 80 9.13 -6.15 -11.37
C HIS A 80 8.33 -5.41 -12.44
N TRP A 81 8.48 -4.09 -12.51
CA TRP A 81 7.92 -3.22 -13.51
C TRP A 81 8.74 -1.91 -13.55
N GLY A 82 8.81 -1.26 -14.71
CA GLY A 82 9.75 -0.18 -14.95
C GLY A 82 11.14 -0.71 -15.38
N ASP A 83 12.05 0.19 -15.66
CA ASP A 83 13.32 -0.14 -16.30
C ASP A 83 14.53 -0.12 -15.37
N MET A 84 14.42 0.56 -14.24
CA MET A 84 15.54 0.72 -13.31
C MET A 84 15.55 -0.41 -12.27
N PRO A 85 16.67 -1.13 -12.10
CA PRO A 85 16.80 -2.10 -11.03
C PRO A 85 16.85 -1.41 -9.67
N MET A 86 16.28 -2.06 -8.66
CA MET A 86 16.37 -1.58 -7.28
C MET A 86 17.76 -1.95 -6.71
N PRO A 87 18.51 -1.00 -6.12
CA PRO A 87 19.82 -1.28 -5.52
C PRO A 87 19.72 -2.22 -4.31
N LEU A 88 20.84 -2.88 -4.00
CA LEU A 88 20.98 -3.63 -2.75
C LEU A 88 20.93 -2.68 -1.55
N PRO A 89 20.50 -3.16 -0.35
CA PRO A 89 20.54 -2.35 0.87
C PRO A 89 21.90 -1.71 1.16
N ASP A 90 22.99 -2.45 0.98
CA ASP A 90 24.35 -1.93 1.23
C ASP A 90 24.73 -0.77 0.29
N ASP A 91 24.15 -0.73 -0.90
CA ASP A 91 24.36 0.36 -1.87
C ASP A 91 23.48 1.59 -1.61
N ARG A 92 22.49 1.49 -0.72
CA ARG A 92 21.52 2.57 -0.46
C ARG A 92 21.34 2.95 1.00
N GLY A 93 22.20 2.50 1.90
CA GLY A 93 22.15 2.95 3.30
C GLY A 93 22.57 1.91 4.34
N GLY A 94 22.85 0.70 3.92
CA GLY A 94 23.32 -0.39 4.76
C GLY A 94 22.34 -1.55 4.90
N PRO A 95 22.73 -2.58 5.64
CA PRO A 95 21.98 -3.82 5.73
C PRO A 95 20.56 -3.57 6.26
N LEU A 96 19.60 -4.31 5.73
CA LEU A 96 18.19 -4.24 6.09
C LEU A 96 17.73 -5.57 6.68
N SER A 97 17.25 -5.55 7.93
CA SER A 97 16.70 -6.74 8.56
C SER A 97 15.38 -7.18 7.92
N ALA A 98 15.01 -8.44 8.09
CA ALA A 98 13.71 -8.93 7.62
C ALA A 98 12.54 -8.20 8.30
N GLN A 99 12.68 -7.84 9.56
CA GLN A 99 11.68 -7.09 10.31
C GLN A 99 11.52 -5.68 9.76
N ASP A 100 12.60 -4.97 9.51
CA ASP A 100 12.57 -3.60 8.97
C ASP A 100 12.03 -3.59 7.53
N ALA A 101 12.41 -4.57 6.72
CA ALA A 101 11.84 -4.74 5.39
C ALA A 101 10.32 -4.95 5.43
N SER A 102 9.84 -5.78 6.37
CA SER A 102 8.41 -5.98 6.57
C SER A 102 7.70 -4.69 7.01
N THR A 103 8.30 -3.92 7.91
CA THR A 103 7.76 -2.64 8.38
C THR A 103 7.61 -1.65 7.22
N LEU A 104 8.64 -1.50 6.40
CA LEU A 104 8.60 -0.64 5.21
C LEU A 104 7.53 -1.08 4.21
N VAL A 105 7.43 -2.38 3.93
CA VAL A 105 6.43 -2.90 2.99
C VAL A 105 5.01 -2.70 3.47
N GLN A 106 4.74 -2.94 4.75
CA GLN A 106 3.41 -2.71 5.32
C GLN A 106 3.01 -1.23 5.18
N TRP A 107 3.93 -0.32 5.45
CA TRP A 107 3.68 1.11 5.24
C TRP A 107 3.41 1.43 3.77
N VAL A 108 4.26 0.97 2.84
CA VAL A 108 4.07 1.20 1.39
C VAL A 108 2.73 0.67 0.91
N LEU A 109 2.33 -0.54 1.33
CA LEU A 109 1.05 -1.13 0.92
C LEU A 109 -0.17 -0.44 1.56
N SER A 110 0.02 0.41 2.54
CA SER A 110 -1.04 1.21 3.17
C SER A 110 -1.28 2.57 2.49
N GLN A 111 -0.48 2.95 1.49
CA GLN A 111 -0.58 4.25 0.81
C GLN A 111 -1.78 4.41 -0.13
#